data_da75b1ae8d54f6bb1bc9a1ca560e579d
#
_entry.id   da75b1ae8d54f6bb1bc9a1ca560e579d
#
_cell.length_a   1.000
_cell.length_b   1.000
_cell.length_c   1.000
_cell.angle_alpha   90.00
_cell.angle_beta   90.00
_cell.angle_gamma   90.00
#
_symmetry.space_group_name_H-M   'P 1'
#
loop_
_entity.id
_entity.type
_entity.pdbx_description
1 polymer ?
#
loop_
_entity_poly.entity_id
_entity_poly.type
_entity_poly.pdbx_seq_one_letter_code
_entity_poly.pdbx_strand_id
1 'polypeptide(L)'
;MTVVTPWGESDSLRKRRLPPGPGRPREEVTANQRERLFGAMVASVSRRGYRATTVGDLVEISGVSSRTFYDLFPDKEACFLATLEALIQAAIAYAAQRAGEPVDDPAPGGVTLPDEEGAAESWEDSAGQGLRAFAEMIVAQPAAARLALVEAYTAGPEALVPLEQAMAGFERLTGQVLEQSPERAEMPPEMVMALMGAQQEIARSLLREGRERELPGLTDELWDLLLSYRPPPQPLRLAGRPPRVQPETPEPHDHAERALQALAEVVAETGYLGATVDAVLKRAQMSATTFYANFAGKDDAMLAAVDSACSQIMAATMPAFRRAPDWPHGIRGAFGVMFNFLASRPALANLAMVEVYAAGLEAMQRRLEALQPLQELIAAGYELAPQTPRITAEGIVGGVYTLAYRRLREGGAGAGALPALAPICTYITLSPFVGPDEACQIANWDGRGRA
;
A
#
# COMPACT_ATOMS: atom_id res chain seq x y z
N MET A 1 12.39 -25.29 -3.79
CA MET A 1 11.25 -25.27 -2.84
C MET A 1 9.98 -25.10 -3.67
N THR A 2 9.01 -26.01 -3.55
CA THR A 2 7.72 -25.95 -4.28
C THR A 2 6.91 -24.75 -3.79
N VAL A 3 6.37 -23.96 -4.71
CA VAL A 3 5.48 -22.82 -4.41
C VAL A 3 4.07 -23.22 -4.80
N VAL A 4 3.13 -23.06 -3.89
CA VAL A 4 1.68 -23.22 -4.16
C VAL A 4 1.18 -21.93 -4.80
N THR A 5 0.47 -22.08 -5.91
CA THR A 5 -0.14 -20.97 -6.65
C THR A 5 -1.61 -21.28 -6.91
N PRO A 6 -2.47 -20.29 -7.21
CA PRO A 6 -3.86 -20.54 -7.57
C PRO A 6 -4.04 -21.50 -8.74
N TRP A 7 -3.03 -21.61 -9.58
CA TRP A 7 -3.01 -22.50 -10.76
C TRP A 7 -2.28 -23.83 -10.54
N GLY A 8 -1.95 -24.16 -9.28
CA GLY A 8 -1.29 -25.39 -8.88
C GLY A 8 0.15 -25.21 -8.38
N GLU A 9 0.76 -26.29 -7.95
CA GLU A 9 2.14 -26.28 -7.47
C GLU A 9 3.14 -26.00 -8.60
N SER A 10 4.15 -25.16 -8.34
CA SER A 10 5.17 -24.77 -9.32
C SER A 10 5.82 -25.95 -10.03
N ASP A 11 6.07 -27.05 -9.31
CA ASP A 11 6.75 -28.24 -9.83
C ASP A 11 5.80 -29.14 -10.67
N SER A 12 4.50 -28.88 -10.61
CA SER A 12 3.47 -29.60 -11.35
C SER A 12 2.96 -28.85 -12.59
N LEU A 13 3.21 -27.53 -12.72
CA LEU A 13 2.68 -26.71 -13.82
C LEU A 13 3.00 -27.27 -15.21
N ARG A 14 4.23 -27.76 -15.43
CA ARG A 14 4.61 -28.42 -16.69
C ARG A 14 3.76 -29.65 -17.02
N LYS A 15 3.37 -30.44 -15.99
CA LYS A 15 2.60 -31.67 -16.13
C LYS A 15 1.13 -31.40 -16.46
N ARG A 16 0.63 -30.17 -16.18
CA ARG A 16 -0.73 -29.73 -16.52
C ARG A 16 -0.91 -29.40 -18.01
N ARG A 17 0.12 -29.59 -18.82
CA ARG A 17 0.03 -29.43 -20.27
C ARG A 17 -1.05 -30.33 -20.83
N LEU A 18 -1.97 -29.76 -21.59
CA LEU A 18 -2.99 -30.52 -22.32
C LEU A 18 -2.31 -31.43 -23.35
N PRO A 19 -2.68 -32.72 -23.41
CA PRO A 19 -2.09 -33.61 -24.42
C PRO A 19 -2.50 -33.14 -25.83
N PRO A 20 -1.59 -33.24 -26.82
CA PRO A 20 -1.94 -32.92 -28.19
C PRO A 20 -2.98 -33.94 -28.71
N GLY A 21 -4.04 -33.44 -29.36
CA GLY A 21 -5.08 -34.28 -29.95
C GLY A 21 -5.98 -33.50 -30.89
N PRO A 22 -6.54 -34.11 -31.94
CA PRO A 22 -7.55 -33.47 -32.78
C PRO A 22 -8.83 -33.28 -31.98
N GLY A 23 -9.39 -32.07 -32.02
CA GLY A 23 -10.72 -31.77 -31.46
C GLY A 23 -10.73 -30.87 -30.22
N ARG A 24 -9.60 -30.35 -29.72
CA ARG A 24 -9.62 -29.34 -28.67
C ARG A 24 -9.71 -27.92 -29.27
N PRO A 25 -10.60 -27.08 -28.77
CA PRO A 25 -10.67 -25.68 -29.15
C PRO A 25 -9.33 -25.00 -28.90
N ARG A 26 -8.87 -24.14 -29.83
CA ARG A 26 -7.64 -23.36 -29.68
C ARG A 26 -7.67 -22.48 -28.41
N GLU A 27 -8.86 -22.03 -28.06
CA GLU A 27 -9.10 -21.22 -26.86
C GLU A 27 -8.78 -21.96 -25.58
N GLU A 28 -9.17 -23.25 -25.45
CA GLU A 28 -8.87 -24.09 -24.28
C GLU A 28 -7.36 -24.30 -24.12
N VAL A 29 -6.63 -24.51 -25.22
CA VAL A 29 -5.19 -24.66 -25.20
C VAL A 29 -4.52 -23.36 -24.79
N THR A 30 -4.99 -22.24 -25.31
CA THR A 30 -4.49 -20.90 -25.00
C THR A 30 -4.73 -20.55 -23.52
N ALA A 31 -5.93 -20.79 -23.00
CA ALA A 31 -6.27 -20.60 -21.60
C ALA A 31 -5.34 -21.43 -20.69
N ASN A 32 -5.16 -22.70 -20.97
CA ASN A 32 -4.24 -23.56 -20.21
C ASN A 32 -2.78 -23.07 -20.24
N GLN A 33 -2.33 -22.54 -21.38
CA GLN A 33 -0.99 -21.96 -21.49
C GLN A 33 -0.85 -20.69 -20.65
N ARG A 34 -1.87 -19.80 -20.67
CA ARG A 34 -1.92 -18.58 -19.83
C ARG A 34 -1.89 -18.93 -18.35
N GLU A 35 -2.75 -19.86 -17.89
CA GLU A 35 -2.79 -20.31 -16.50
C GLU A 35 -1.44 -20.85 -16.00
N ARG A 36 -0.75 -21.65 -16.80
CA ARG A 36 0.57 -22.15 -16.45
C ARG A 36 1.62 -21.05 -16.38
N LEU A 37 1.52 -20.03 -17.25
CA LEU A 37 2.40 -18.84 -17.18
C LEU A 37 2.07 -17.99 -15.96
N PHE A 38 0.80 -17.83 -15.59
CA PHE A 38 0.40 -17.14 -14.37
C PHE A 38 0.94 -17.82 -13.12
N GLY A 39 0.78 -19.14 -13.01
CA GLY A 39 1.39 -19.91 -11.92
C GLY A 39 2.92 -19.78 -11.88
N ALA A 40 3.57 -19.79 -13.06
CA ALA A 40 5.01 -19.58 -13.16
C ALA A 40 5.42 -18.16 -12.72
N MET A 41 4.63 -17.14 -13.06
CA MET A 41 4.86 -15.77 -12.62
C MET A 41 4.80 -15.67 -11.09
N VAL A 42 3.73 -16.19 -10.47
CA VAL A 42 3.59 -16.21 -8.99
C VAL A 42 4.76 -16.95 -8.35
N ALA A 43 5.13 -18.11 -8.87
CA ALA A 43 6.23 -18.91 -8.33
C ALA A 43 7.60 -18.25 -8.47
N SER A 44 7.89 -17.62 -9.61
CA SER A 44 9.16 -16.91 -9.84
C SER A 44 9.27 -15.65 -8.98
N VAL A 45 8.22 -14.82 -8.96
CA VAL A 45 8.17 -13.59 -8.16
C VAL A 45 8.30 -13.90 -6.67
N SER A 46 7.62 -14.94 -6.17
CA SER A 46 7.72 -15.35 -4.76
C SER A 46 9.15 -15.73 -4.35
N ARG A 47 9.94 -16.30 -5.27
CA ARG A 47 11.31 -16.77 -4.99
C ARG A 47 12.37 -15.69 -5.08
N ARG A 48 12.24 -14.75 -6.00
CA ARG A 48 13.31 -13.79 -6.36
C ARG A 48 12.87 -12.36 -6.57
N GLY A 49 11.58 -12.06 -6.38
CA GLY A 49 10.97 -10.76 -6.66
C GLY A 49 10.72 -10.52 -8.15
N TYR A 50 9.88 -9.52 -8.45
CA TYR A 50 9.51 -9.17 -9.82
C TYR A 50 10.71 -8.73 -10.68
N ARG A 51 11.61 -7.90 -10.13
CA ARG A 51 12.75 -7.34 -10.88
C ARG A 51 13.69 -8.42 -11.38
N ALA A 52 13.99 -9.41 -10.55
CA ALA A 52 14.90 -10.50 -10.90
C ALA A 52 14.23 -11.63 -11.69
N THR A 53 12.90 -11.63 -11.83
CA THR A 53 12.17 -12.61 -12.65
C THR A 53 12.39 -12.30 -14.13
N THR A 54 12.68 -13.33 -14.92
CA THR A 54 12.90 -13.26 -16.37
C THR A 54 11.90 -14.10 -17.14
N VAL A 55 11.70 -13.80 -18.45
CA VAL A 55 10.89 -14.65 -19.35
C VAL A 55 11.44 -16.09 -19.38
N GLY A 56 12.77 -16.26 -19.31
CA GLY A 56 13.39 -17.58 -19.21
C GLY A 56 12.91 -18.39 -18.01
N ASP A 57 12.79 -17.77 -16.84
CA ASP A 57 12.24 -18.42 -15.63
C ASP A 57 10.79 -18.87 -15.84
N LEU A 58 9.96 -17.99 -16.46
CA LEU A 58 8.55 -18.29 -16.72
C LEU A 58 8.37 -19.47 -17.67
N VAL A 59 9.14 -19.48 -18.73
CA VAL A 59 9.20 -20.57 -19.73
C VAL A 59 9.67 -21.86 -19.07
N GLU A 60 10.69 -21.79 -18.26
CA GLU A 60 11.22 -22.95 -17.55
C GLU A 60 10.19 -23.53 -16.57
N ILE A 61 9.56 -22.74 -15.74
CA ILE A 61 8.61 -23.21 -14.73
C ILE A 61 7.30 -23.70 -15.39
N SER A 62 6.76 -22.96 -16.35
CA SER A 62 5.48 -23.28 -16.99
C SER A 62 5.57 -24.43 -17.99
N GLY A 63 6.75 -24.67 -18.58
CA GLY A 63 6.93 -25.56 -19.73
C GLY A 63 6.23 -25.08 -21.02
N VAL A 64 5.92 -23.77 -21.11
CA VAL A 64 5.48 -23.10 -22.34
C VAL A 64 6.72 -22.69 -23.12
N SER A 65 6.71 -22.77 -24.46
CA SER A 65 7.85 -22.34 -25.25
C SER A 65 8.01 -20.82 -25.27
N SER A 66 9.24 -20.31 -25.46
CA SER A 66 9.49 -18.88 -25.60
C SER A 66 8.68 -18.26 -26.74
N ARG A 67 8.54 -18.98 -27.87
CA ARG A 67 7.71 -18.53 -28.99
C ARG A 67 6.26 -18.35 -28.55
N THR A 68 5.69 -19.34 -27.87
CA THR A 68 4.31 -19.28 -27.38
C THR A 68 4.14 -18.18 -26.32
N PHE A 69 5.16 -17.94 -25.49
CA PHE A 69 5.14 -16.81 -24.55
C PHE A 69 4.94 -15.48 -25.29
N TYR A 70 5.77 -15.22 -26.32
CA TYR A 70 5.68 -13.98 -27.10
C TYR A 70 4.46 -13.92 -28.02
N ASP A 71 3.86 -15.05 -28.37
CA ASP A 71 2.55 -15.08 -29.03
C ASP A 71 1.39 -14.68 -28.09
N LEU A 72 1.57 -14.84 -26.75
CA LEU A 72 0.55 -14.54 -25.73
C LEU A 72 0.76 -13.19 -25.03
N PHE A 73 2.01 -12.78 -24.83
CA PHE A 73 2.41 -11.58 -24.12
C PHE A 73 3.60 -10.91 -24.80
N PRO A 74 3.57 -9.61 -25.06
CA PRO A 74 4.68 -8.91 -25.71
C PRO A 74 5.96 -8.93 -24.86
N ASP A 75 5.80 -8.95 -23.53
CA ASP A 75 6.90 -8.91 -22.57
C ASP A 75 6.52 -9.48 -21.20
N LYS A 76 7.47 -9.43 -20.26
CA LYS A 76 7.28 -9.87 -18.87
C LYS A 76 6.22 -9.04 -18.14
N GLU A 77 6.20 -7.75 -18.39
CA GLU A 77 5.28 -6.81 -17.73
C GLU A 77 3.83 -7.11 -18.10
N ALA A 78 3.52 -7.29 -19.37
CA ALA A 78 2.18 -7.68 -19.82
C ALA A 78 1.72 -9.03 -19.22
N CYS A 79 2.64 -10.00 -19.07
CA CYS A 79 2.33 -11.25 -18.39
C CYS A 79 2.08 -11.04 -16.89
N PHE A 80 2.85 -10.17 -16.24
CA PHE A 80 2.65 -9.81 -14.83
C PHE A 80 1.30 -9.13 -14.61
N LEU A 81 0.96 -8.13 -15.42
CA LEU A 81 -0.31 -7.41 -15.36
C LEU A 81 -1.49 -8.36 -15.52
N ALA A 82 -1.46 -9.24 -16.51
CA ALA A 82 -2.52 -10.23 -16.72
C ALA A 82 -2.63 -11.24 -15.56
N THR A 83 -1.49 -11.58 -14.91
CA THR A 83 -1.47 -12.41 -13.71
C THR A 83 -2.11 -11.68 -12.54
N LEU A 84 -1.75 -10.41 -12.33
CA LEU A 84 -2.30 -9.57 -11.27
C LEU A 84 -3.81 -9.37 -11.43
N GLU A 85 -4.28 -9.08 -12.65
CA GLU A 85 -5.70 -8.96 -12.97
C GLU A 85 -6.46 -10.26 -12.65
N ALA A 86 -5.91 -11.43 -13.03
CA ALA A 86 -6.52 -12.72 -12.71
C ALA A 86 -6.61 -12.98 -11.20
N LEU A 87 -5.58 -12.58 -10.42
CA LEU A 87 -5.59 -12.68 -8.96
C LEU A 87 -6.63 -11.74 -8.33
N ILE A 88 -6.75 -10.52 -8.84
CA ILE A 88 -7.75 -9.55 -8.39
C ILE A 88 -9.16 -10.07 -8.64
N GLN A 89 -9.44 -10.59 -9.85
CA GLN A 89 -10.74 -11.16 -10.17
C GLN A 89 -11.07 -12.35 -9.27
N ALA A 90 -10.10 -13.22 -9.00
CA ALA A 90 -10.27 -14.33 -8.07
C ALA A 90 -10.60 -13.85 -6.64
N ALA A 91 -9.93 -12.78 -6.16
CA ALA A 91 -10.18 -12.20 -4.85
C ALA A 91 -11.59 -11.56 -4.77
N ILE A 92 -12.01 -10.84 -5.81
CA ILE A 92 -13.35 -10.25 -5.90
C ILE A 92 -14.43 -11.35 -5.91
N ALA A 93 -14.25 -12.38 -6.73
CA ALA A 93 -15.18 -13.52 -6.78
C ALA A 93 -15.29 -14.23 -5.43
N TYR A 94 -14.17 -14.40 -4.73
CA TYR A 94 -14.15 -14.96 -3.39
C TYR A 94 -14.93 -14.11 -2.38
N ALA A 95 -14.71 -12.78 -2.40
CA ALA A 95 -15.43 -11.87 -1.53
C ALA A 95 -16.94 -11.84 -1.81
N ALA A 96 -17.32 -11.82 -3.09
CA ALA A 96 -18.73 -11.84 -3.53
C ALA A 96 -19.45 -13.15 -3.10
N GLN A 97 -18.79 -14.29 -3.26
CA GLN A 97 -19.32 -15.58 -2.81
C GLN A 97 -19.57 -15.60 -1.30
N ARG A 98 -18.66 -15.02 -0.51
CA ARG A 98 -18.84 -14.89 0.95
C ARG A 98 -19.94 -13.91 1.34
N ALA A 99 -20.20 -12.89 0.51
CA ALA A 99 -21.31 -11.96 0.71
C ALA A 99 -22.66 -12.54 0.29
N GLY A 100 -22.71 -13.78 -0.24
CA GLY A 100 -23.95 -14.41 -0.74
C GLY A 100 -24.42 -13.84 -2.08
N GLU A 101 -23.58 -13.09 -2.79
CA GLU A 101 -23.90 -12.60 -4.13
C GLU A 101 -23.71 -13.71 -5.19
N PRO A 102 -24.62 -13.85 -6.17
CA PRO A 102 -24.43 -14.81 -7.24
C PRO A 102 -23.22 -14.41 -8.09
N VAL A 103 -22.23 -15.28 -8.17
CA VAL A 103 -21.08 -15.13 -9.06
C VAL A 103 -21.41 -15.85 -10.36
N ASP A 104 -21.62 -15.07 -11.44
CA ASP A 104 -22.01 -15.61 -12.76
C ASP A 104 -20.90 -16.46 -13.43
N ASP A 105 -19.67 -16.40 -12.95
CA ASP A 105 -18.55 -17.18 -13.48
C ASP A 105 -17.63 -17.68 -12.35
N PRO A 106 -17.29 -18.99 -12.27
CA PRO A 106 -16.37 -19.47 -11.25
C PRO A 106 -15.03 -18.78 -11.41
N ALA A 107 -14.44 -18.38 -10.29
CA ALA A 107 -13.17 -17.66 -10.26
C ALA A 107 -12.14 -18.27 -11.23
N PRO A 108 -11.60 -17.50 -12.19
CA PRO A 108 -10.67 -18.02 -13.16
C PRO A 108 -9.45 -18.60 -12.42
N GLY A 109 -9.21 -19.91 -12.61
CA GLY A 109 -8.06 -20.58 -12.04
C GLY A 109 -8.34 -21.63 -10.98
N GLY A 110 -9.60 -22.00 -10.70
CA GLY A 110 -9.92 -23.13 -9.83
C GLY A 110 -9.36 -22.96 -8.41
N VAL A 111 -9.43 -21.75 -7.86
CA VAL A 111 -9.15 -21.50 -6.45
C VAL A 111 -10.17 -22.31 -5.65
N THR A 112 -9.71 -23.37 -4.98
CA THR A 112 -10.54 -24.11 -4.03
C THR A 112 -10.79 -23.21 -2.83
N LEU A 113 -12.03 -22.76 -2.71
CA LEU A 113 -12.47 -21.89 -1.61
C LEU A 113 -12.90 -22.77 -0.43
N PRO A 114 -12.70 -22.33 0.82
CA PRO A 114 -13.28 -23.02 1.98
C PRO A 114 -14.80 -23.12 1.89
N ASP A 115 -15.38 -24.16 2.48
CA ASP A 115 -16.82 -24.43 2.45
C ASP A 115 -17.65 -23.27 3.01
N GLU A 116 -18.88 -23.13 2.48
CA GLU A 116 -19.83 -22.06 2.76
C GLU A 116 -20.22 -22.00 4.26
N GLU A 117 -19.90 -20.91 4.95
CA GLU A 117 -20.64 -20.47 6.14
C GLU A 117 -21.90 -19.73 5.68
N GLY A 118 -23.00 -19.87 6.42
CA GLY A 118 -24.32 -19.32 6.06
C GLY A 118 -24.32 -17.83 5.76
N ALA A 119 -25.35 -17.36 5.09
CA ALA A 119 -25.53 -15.95 4.74
C ALA A 119 -25.47 -15.07 6.00
N ALA A 120 -24.79 -13.91 5.89
CA ALA A 120 -24.66 -12.96 7.00
C ALA A 120 -26.05 -12.41 7.39
N GLU A 121 -26.37 -12.45 8.69
CA GLU A 121 -27.64 -11.97 9.23
C GLU A 121 -27.58 -10.50 9.67
N SER A 122 -26.38 -9.96 9.86
CA SER A 122 -26.13 -8.59 10.34
C SER A 122 -24.93 -7.95 9.62
N TRP A 123 -24.76 -6.63 9.78
CA TRP A 123 -23.58 -5.92 9.27
C TRP A 123 -22.31 -6.38 9.98
N GLU A 124 -22.40 -6.72 11.29
CA GLU A 124 -21.30 -7.28 12.05
C GLU A 124 -20.83 -8.61 11.47
N ASP A 125 -21.78 -9.47 11.10
CA ASP A 125 -21.46 -10.76 10.48
C ASP A 125 -20.79 -10.54 9.11
N SER A 126 -21.35 -9.63 8.28
CA SER A 126 -20.79 -9.29 6.97
C SER A 126 -19.36 -8.75 7.06
N ALA A 127 -19.13 -7.79 7.95
CA ALA A 127 -17.81 -7.21 8.15
C ALA A 127 -16.82 -8.22 8.75
N GLY A 128 -17.23 -8.99 9.75
CA GLY A 128 -16.43 -10.04 10.36
C GLY A 128 -16.07 -11.17 9.36
N GLN A 129 -17.01 -11.57 8.51
CA GLN A 129 -16.77 -12.53 7.42
C GLN A 129 -15.78 -11.96 6.39
N GLY A 130 -15.90 -10.68 6.04
CA GLY A 130 -14.97 -10.01 5.14
C GLY A 130 -13.53 -10.00 5.67
N LEU A 131 -13.33 -9.70 6.96
CA LEU A 131 -12.02 -9.75 7.61
C LEU A 131 -11.43 -11.17 7.62
N ARG A 132 -12.23 -12.16 8.00
CA ARG A 132 -11.80 -13.57 8.00
C ARG A 132 -11.47 -14.05 6.59
N ALA A 133 -12.33 -13.77 5.61
CA ALA A 133 -12.11 -14.13 4.21
C ALA A 133 -10.79 -13.56 3.66
N PHE A 134 -10.50 -12.31 3.96
CA PHE A 134 -9.23 -11.67 3.59
C PHE A 134 -8.04 -12.40 4.21
N ALA A 135 -8.07 -12.70 5.51
CA ALA A 135 -7.00 -13.40 6.21
C ALA A 135 -6.80 -14.83 5.67
N GLU A 136 -7.88 -15.58 5.48
CA GLU A 136 -7.86 -16.95 4.94
C GLU A 136 -7.29 -17.01 3.51
N MET A 137 -7.70 -16.08 2.66
CA MET A 137 -7.18 -15.98 1.28
C MET A 137 -5.65 -15.78 1.28
N ILE A 138 -5.13 -14.90 2.13
CA ILE A 138 -3.70 -14.65 2.23
C ILE A 138 -2.96 -15.89 2.72
N VAL A 139 -3.46 -16.57 3.74
CA VAL A 139 -2.86 -17.80 4.28
C VAL A 139 -2.92 -18.95 3.29
N ALA A 140 -4.02 -19.08 2.56
CA ALA A 140 -4.18 -20.14 1.56
C ALA A 140 -3.26 -19.95 0.34
N GLN A 141 -3.00 -18.68 -0.05
CA GLN A 141 -2.23 -18.35 -1.25
C GLN A 141 -1.17 -17.25 -0.98
N PRO A 142 -0.21 -17.49 -0.06
CA PRO A 142 0.73 -16.44 0.37
C PRO A 142 1.62 -15.92 -0.75
N ALA A 143 2.00 -16.76 -1.71
CA ALA A 143 2.79 -16.36 -2.86
C ALA A 143 2.02 -15.41 -3.80
N ALA A 144 0.73 -15.68 -4.02
CA ALA A 144 -0.15 -14.81 -4.80
C ALA A 144 -0.44 -13.49 -4.06
N ALA A 145 -0.71 -13.56 -2.76
CA ALA A 145 -0.89 -12.39 -1.91
C ALA A 145 0.36 -11.50 -1.90
N ARG A 146 1.57 -12.09 -1.81
CA ARG A 146 2.84 -11.37 -1.91
C ARG A 146 2.98 -10.67 -3.26
N LEU A 147 2.64 -11.34 -4.38
CA LEU A 147 2.67 -10.72 -5.69
C LEU A 147 1.76 -9.50 -5.76
N ALA A 148 0.51 -9.60 -5.27
CA ALA A 148 -0.48 -8.53 -5.36
C ALA A 148 -0.23 -7.40 -4.35
N LEU A 149 0.12 -7.71 -3.08
CA LEU A 149 0.21 -6.72 -2.01
C LEU A 149 1.62 -6.13 -1.81
N VAL A 150 2.67 -6.80 -2.31
CA VAL A 150 4.05 -6.36 -2.12
C VAL A 150 4.73 -6.08 -3.46
N GLU A 151 4.75 -7.05 -4.37
CA GLU A 151 5.55 -6.96 -5.58
C GLU A 151 4.92 -6.11 -6.69
N ALA A 152 3.59 -5.96 -6.72
CA ALA A 152 2.89 -5.13 -7.71
C ALA A 152 3.39 -3.68 -7.70
N TYR A 153 3.73 -3.16 -6.54
CA TYR A 153 4.29 -1.81 -6.39
C TYR A 153 5.67 -1.65 -7.03
N THR A 154 6.43 -2.74 -7.19
CA THR A 154 7.77 -2.74 -7.82
C THR A 154 7.72 -2.92 -9.33
N ALA A 155 6.56 -3.29 -9.87
CA ALA A 155 6.38 -3.57 -11.30
C ALA A 155 6.14 -2.32 -12.15
N GLY A 156 5.90 -1.19 -11.53
CA GLY A 156 5.69 0.09 -12.23
C GLY A 156 4.28 0.64 -12.09
N PRO A 157 4.03 1.86 -12.58
CA PRO A 157 2.76 2.55 -12.38
C PRO A 157 1.56 1.86 -13.05
N GLU A 158 1.77 1.13 -14.14
CA GLU A 158 0.70 0.39 -14.83
C GLU A 158 0.14 -0.74 -13.98
N ALA A 159 0.97 -1.40 -13.17
CA ALA A 159 0.54 -2.45 -12.24
C ALA A 159 -0.33 -1.92 -11.09
N LEU A 160 -0.21 -0.63 -10.77
CA LEU A 160 -0.98 -0.03 -9.70
C LEU A 160 -2.43 0.28 -10.10
N VAL A 161 -2.70 0.51 -11.40
CA VAL A 161 -4.05 0.86 -11.88
C VAL A 161 -5.10 -0.21 -11.54
N PRO A 162 -4.92 -1.50 -11.91
CA PRO A 162 -5.89 -2.53 -11.55
C PRO A 162 -5.99 -2.75 -10.03
N LEU A 163 -4.89 -2.59 -9.30
CA LEU A 163 -4.87 -2.70 -7.85
C LEU A 163 -5.67 -1.57 -7.18
N GLU A 164 -5.47 -0.31 -7.61
CA GLU A 164 -6.22 0.85 -7.11
C GLU A 164 -7.72 0.74 -7.40
N GLN A 165 -8.09 0.23 -8.58
CA GLN A 165 -9.49 -0.02 -8.95
C GLN A 165 -10.13 -1.10 -8.07
N ALA A 166 -9.41 -2.19 -7.81
CA ALA A 166 -9.86 -3.25 -6.91
C ALA A 166 -10.06 -2.71 -5.48
N MET A 167 -9.10 -1.95 -4.99
CA MET A 167 -9.20 -1.33 -3.67
C MET A 167 -10.40 -0.40 -3.54
N ALA A 168 -10.65 0.45 -4.54
CA ALA A 168 -11.84 1.29 -4.58
C ALA A 168 -13.15 0.48 -4.61
N GLY A 169 -13.13 -0.72 -5.19
CA GLY A 169 -14.24 -1.68 -5.13
C GLY A 169 -14.47 -2.19 -3.70
N PHE A 170 -13.44 -2.67 -3.04
CA PHE A 170 -13.52 -3.15 -1.65
C PHE A 170 -13.90 -2.04 -0.66
N GLU A 171 -13.38 -0.81 -0.85
CA GLU A 171 -13.77 0.36 -0.05
C GLU A 171 -15.26 0.66 -0.16
N ARG A 172 -15.83 0.58 -1.36
CA ARG A 172 -17.28 0.78 -1.56
C ARG A 172 -18.10 -0.31 -0.88
N LEU A 173 -17.70 -1.58 -1.01
CA LEU A 173 -18.37 -2.70 -0.35
C LEU A 173 -18.32 -2.54 1.17
N THR A 174 -17.15 -2.21 1.73
CA THR A 174 -16.99 -1.96 3.16
C THR A 174 -17.86 -0.78 3.61
N GLY A 175 -17.91 0.30 2.84
CA GLY A 175 -18.78 1.45 3.11
C GLY A 175 -20.25 1.04 3.16
N GLN A 176 -20.73 0.27 2.19
CA GLN A 176 -22.12 -0.23 2.15
C GLN A 176 -22.47 -1.13 3.35
N VAL A 177 -21.52 -1.95 3.81
CA VAL A 177 -21.72 -2.75 5.03
C VAL A 177 -21.81 -1.85 6.25
N LEU A 178 -20.94 -0.84 6.38
CA LEU A 178 -20.93 0.10 7.50
C LEU A 178 -22.17 1.02 7.50
N GLU A 179 -22.75 1.35 6.34
CA GLU A 179 -24.01 2.09 6.22
C GLU A 179 -25.21 1.40 6.91
N GLN A 180 -25.15 0.09 7.09
CA GLN A 180 -26.17 -0.67 7.81
C GLN A 180 -26.05 -0.53 9.33
N SER A 181 -24.92 -0.04 9.84
CA SER A 181 -24.70 0.24 11.26
C SER A 181 -25.27 1.61 11.65
N PRO A 182 -26.22 1.71 12.59
CA PRO A 182 -26.74 3.00 13.05
C PRO A 182 -25.67 3.99 13.55
N GLU A 183 -24.56 3.44 14.06
CA GLU A 183 -23.47 4.22 14.65
C GLU A 183 -22.36 4.58 13.64
N ARG A 184 -22.36 3.98 12.44
CA ARG A 184 -21.30 4.12 11.43
C ARG A 184 -21.80 4.50 10.04
N ALA A 185 -23.13 4.65 9.85
CA ALA A 185 -23.74 4.95 8.56
C ALA A 185 -23.21 6.24 7.90
N GLU A 186 -22.74 7.20 8.68
CA GLU A 186 -22.18 8.47 8.18
C GLU A 186 -20.65 8.51 8.25
N MET A 187 -19.98 7.35 8.20
CA MET A 187 -18.50 7.30 8.24
C MET A 187 -17.91 7.95 6.97
N PRO A 188 -17.02 8.95 7.12
CA PRO A 188 -16.37 9.57 5.97
C PRO A 188 -15.60 8.56 5.10
N PRO A 189 -15.62 8.71 3.77
CA PRO A 189 -14.89 7.81 2.87
C PRO A 189 -13.40 7.70 3.20
N GLU A 190 -12.78 8.76 3.68
CA GLU A 190 -11.38 8.76 4.12
C GLU A 190 -11.14 7.81 5.31
N MET A 191 -12.12 7.64 6.20
CA MET A 191 -11.99 6.69 7.30
C MET A 191 -12.10 5.24 6.81
N VAL A 192 -13.02 4.97 5.88
CA VAL A 192 -13.13 3.64 5.24
C VAL A 192 -11.82 3.31 4.52
N MET A 193 -11.29 4.25 3.75
CA MET A 193 -10.00 4.12 3.05
C MET A 193 -8.85 3.86 4.03
N ALA A 194 -8.82 4.56 5.16
CA ALA A 194 -7.78 4.36 6.18
C ALA A 194 -7.90 2.99 6.86
N LEU A 195 -9.11 2.49 7.13
CA LEU A 195 -9.33 1.14 7.66
C LEU A 195 -8.82 0.06 6.68
N MET A 196 -9.13 0.20 5.40
CA MET A 196 -8.63 -0.71 4.37
C MET A 196 -7.10 -0.63 4.24
N GLY A 197 -6.53 0.58 4.33
CA GLY A 197 -5.09 0.80 4.34
C GLY A 197 -4.40 0.19 5.56
N ALA A 198 -5.03 0.26 6.74
CA ALA A 198 -4.54 -0.37 7.96
C ALA A 198 -4.48 -1.90 7.81
N GLN A 199 -5.56 -2.52 7.36
CA GLN A 199 -5.63 -3.96 7.12
C GLN A 199 -4.57 -4.43 6.11
N GLN A 200 -4.39 -3.67 5.02
CA GLN A 200 -3.38 -3.99 4.02
C GLN A 200 -1.95 -3.87 4.55
N GLU A 201 -1.64 -2.85 5.35
CA GLU A 201 -0.29 -2.67 5.87
C GLU A 201 0.08 -3.79 6.85
N ILE A 202 -0.84 -4.18 7.73
CA ILE A 202 -0.66 -5.32 8.63
C ILE A 202 -0.42 -6.61 7.83
N ALA A 203 -1.25 -6.89 6.81
CA ALA A 203 -1.07 -8.05 5.95
C ALA A 203 0.26 -7.99 5.18
N ARG A 204 0.64 -6.82 4.67
CA ARG A 204 1.89 -6.59 3.94
C ARG A 204 3.11 -6.77 4.84
N SER A 205 3.05 -6.32 6.07
CA SER A 205 4.09 -6.51 7.09
C SER A 205 4.32 -7.99 7.35
N LEU A 206 3.27 -8.74 7.64
CA LEU A 206 3.34 -10.18 7.90
C LEU A 206 3.84 -10.97 6.67
N LEU A 207 3.38 -10.62 5.45
CA LEU A 207 3.86 -11.25 4.21
C LEU A 207 5.36 -11.01 3.97
N ARG A 208 5.88 -9.83 4.31
CA ARG A 208 7.32 -9.54 4.19
C ARG A 208 8.16 -10.36 5.15
N GLU A 209 7.65 -10.57 6.36
CA GLU A 209 8.32 -11.32 7.41
C GLU A 209 8.13 -12.84 7.29
N GLY A 210 7.26 -13.31 6.38
CA GLY A 210 6.90 -14.73 6.25
C GLY A 210 6.04 -15.23 7.42
N ARG A 211 5.28 -14.34 8.04
CA ARG A 211 4.42 -14.57 9.22
C ARG A 211 2.93 -14.49 8.86
N GLU A 212 2.56 -14.60 7.61
CA GLU A 212 1.18 -14.49 7.13
C GLU A 212 0.21 -15.45 7.85
N ARG A 213 0.72 -16.57 8.38
CA ARG A 213 -0.09 -17.53 9.15
C ARG A 213 -0.62 -16.99 10.49
N GLU A 214 -0.08 -15.86 10.94
CA GLU A 214 -0.55 -15.20 12.17
C GLU A 214 -1.79 -14.31 11.89
N LEU A 215 -2.04 -13.94 10.64
CA LEU A 215 -3.11 -13.01 10.27
C LEU A 215 -4.51 -13.45 10.73
N PRO A 216 -4.91 -14.75 10.64
CA PRO A 216 -6.20 -15.18 11.18
C PRO A 216 -6.35 -14.95 12.69
N GLY A 217 -5.25 -15.03 13.46
CA GLY A 217 -5.25 -14.75 14.90
C GLY A 217 -5.40 -13.25 15.23
N LEU A 218 -5.23 -12.37 14.26
CA LEU A 218 -5.37 -10.91 14.42
C LEU A 218 -6.74 -10.39 13.98
N THR A 219 -7.63 -11.25 13.48
CA THR A 219 -8.96 -10.82 13.00
C THR A 219 -9.81 -10.18 14.09
N ASP A 220 -9.72 -10.66 15.33
CA ASP A 220 -10.43 -10.07 16.47
C ASP A 220 -9.87 -8.69 16.81
N GLU A 221 -8.54 -8.51 16.79
CA GLU A 221 -7.91 -7.20 17.00
C GLU A 221 -8.26 -6.20 15.87
N LEU A 222 -8.31 -6.67 14.62
CA LEU A 222 -8.76 -5.87 13.47
C LEU A 222 -10.23 -5.49 13.60
N TRP A 223 -11.06 -6.40 14.14
CA TRP A 223 -12.45 -6.15 14.43
C TRP A 223 -12.61 -5.08 15.51
N ASP A 224 -11.90 -5.22 16.63
CA ASP A 224 -11.91 -4.25 17.73
C ASP A 224 -11.43 -2.87 17.25
N LEU A 225 -10.41 -2.83 16.38
CA LEU A 225 -9.95 -1.59 15.74
C LEU A 225 -11.06 -0.95 14.90
N LEU A 226 -11.77 -1.72 14.08
CA LEU A 226 -12.91 -1.21 13.30
C LEU A 226 -14.00 -0.68 14.22
N LEU A 227 -14.33 -1.40 15.30
CA LEU A 227 -15.37 -1.00 16.26
C LEU A 227 -15.01 0.28 17.03
N SER A 228 -13.72 0.58 17.21
CA SER A 228 -13.25 1.81 17.86
C SER A 228 -13.57 3.08 17.07
N TYR A 229 -13.89 2.95 15.77
CA TYR A 229 -14.18 4.09 14.90
C TYR A 229 -15.67 4.38 14.78
N ARG A 230 -15.99 5.67 14.83
CA ARG A 230 -17.32 6.26 14.57
C ARG A 230 -17.16 7.51 13.71
N PRO A 231 -18.22 7.97 13.03
CA PRO A 231 -18.18 9.27 12.36
C PRO A 231 -17.81 10.39 13.34
N PRO A 232 -17.06 11.41 12.91
CA PRO A 232 -16.81 12.57 13.75
C PRO A 232 -18.12 13.23 14.17
N PRO A 233 -18.33 13.52 15.47
CA PRO A 233 -19.57 14.13 15.97
C PRO A 233 -19.81 15.53 15.44
N GLN A 234 -18.79 16.17 14.88
CA GLN A 234 -18.86 17.46 14.20
C GLN A 234 -17.97 17.43 12.95
N PRO A 235 -18.28 18.25 11.92
CA PRO A 235 -17.42 18.36 10.75
C PRO A 235 -15.98 18.70 11.12
N LEU A 236 -15.05 17.93 10.58
CA LEU A 236 -13.63 18.20 10.74
C LEU A 236 -13.24 19.42 9.91
N ARG A 237 -12.53 20.35 10.53
CA ARG A 237 -12.16 21.62 9.92
C ARG A 237 -10.64 21.78 9.92
N LEU A 238 -10.10 22.20 8.79
CA LEU A 238 -8.73 22.66 8.76
C LEU A 238 -8.68 24.00 9.57
N ALA A 239 -7.94 24.00 10.66
CA ALA A 239 -7.78 25.19 11.49
C ALA A 239 -7.06 26.29 10.71
N GLY A 240 -7.78 27.36 10.38
CA GLY A 240 -7.25 28.50 9.64
C GLY A 240 -7.02 28.22 8.14
N ARG A 241 -6.68 29.31 7.41
CA ARG A 241 -6.14 29.15 6.06
C ARG A 241 -4.77 28.48 6.21
N PRO A 242 -4.52 27.29 5.58
CA PRO A 242 -3.18 26.73 5.61
C PRO A 242 -2.21 27.85 5.20
N PRO A 243 -1.11 28.06 5.94
CA PRO A 243 -0.14 29.03 5.51
C PRO A 243 0.15 28.71 4.05
N ARG A 244 0.21 29.72 3.18
CA ARG A 244 0.70 29.54 1.81
C ARG A 244 2.11 28.99 1.96
N VAL A 245 2.21 27.67 1.94
CA VAL A 245 3.51 27.00 1.95
C VAL A 245 4.10 27.32 0.60
N GLN A 246 5.02 28.26 0.57
CA GLN A 246 5.83 28.48 -0.64
C GLN A 246 6.74 27.25 -0.76
N PRO A 247 6.86 26.67 -1.97
CA PRO A 247 7.84 25.63 -2.18
C PRO A 247 9.22 26.16 -1.75
N GLU A 248 9.75 25.60 -0.70
CA GLU A 248 11.10 25.90 -0.25
C GLU A 248 12.02 24.87 -0.90
N THR A 249 12.93 25.35 -1.73
CA THR A 249 14.05 24.55 -2.20
C THR A 249 15.25 24.96 -1.34
N PRO A 250 15.60 24.19 -0.27
CA PRO A 250 16.76 24.52 0.54
C PRO A 250 18.01 24.47 -0.34
N GLU A 251 18.91 25.41 -0.13
CA GLU A 251 20.22 25.33 -0.79
C GLU A 251 20.95 24.09 -0.24
N PRO A 252 21.39 23.18 -1.11
CA PRO A 252 22.12 21.99 -0.70
C PRO A 252 23.48 22.39 -0.11
N HIS A 253 23.83 21.81 1.03
CA HIS A 253 25.07 22.13 1.75
C HIS A 253 26.30 21.48 1.09
N ASP A 254 26.10 20.37 0.38
CA ASP A 254 27.20 19.65 -0.27
C ASP A 254 26.78 19.02 -1.61
N HIS A 255 27.71 18.30 -2.23
CA HIS A 255 27.47 17.64 -3.51
C HIS A 255 26.50 16.46 -3.42
N ALA A 256 26.48 15.76 -2.29
CA ALA A 256 25.58 14.63 -2.08
C ALA A 256 24.12 15.13 -1.98
N GLU A 257 23.86 16.12 -1.13
CA GLU A 257 22.51 16.72 -1.02
C GLU A 257 22.01 17.29 -2.35
N ARG A 258 22.90 17.92 -3.13
CA ARG A 258 22.55 18.44 -4.48
C ARG A 258 22.15 17.31 -5.43
N ALA A 259 22.85 16.19 -5.38
CA ALA A 259 22.51 15.01 -6.17
C ALA A 259 21.15 14.41 -5.77
N LEU A 260 20.91 14.29 -4.44
CA LEU A 260 19.65 13.75 -3.91
C LEU A 260 18.45 14.63 -4.25
N GLN A 261 18.61 15.95 -4.15
CA GLN A 261 17.59 16.91 -4.57
C GLN A 261 17.29 16.81 -6.07
N ALA A 262 18.35 16.79 -6.89
CA ALA A 262 18.19 16.64 -8.35
C ALA A 262 17.55 15.30 -8.71
N LEU A 263 17.87 14.21 -8.00
CA LEU A 263 17.23 12.91 -8.16
C LEU A 263 15.74 13.00 -7.84
N ALA A 264 15.35 13.62 -6.74
CA ALA A 264 13.94 13.77 -6.38
C ALA A 264 13.16 14.56 -7.44
N GLU A 265 13.74 15.62 -8.00
CA GLU A 265 13.12 16.39 -9.08
C GLU A 265 12.99 15.58 -10.38
N VAL A 266 14.04 14.87 -10.80
CA VAL A 266 14.02 14.01 -12.00
C VAL A 266 13.00 12.90 -11.84
N VAL A 267 12.96 12.25 -10.67
CA VAL A 267 12.01 11.18 -10.34
C VAL A 267 10.57 11.71 -10.34
N ALA A 268 10.33 12.92 -9.84
CA ALA A 268 9.01 13.53 -9.88
C ALA A 268 8.50 13.81 -11.32
N GLU A 269 9.41 14.04 -12.27
CA GLU A 269 9.08 14.30 -13.68
C GLU A 269 8.91 13.02 -14.51
N THR A 270 9.75 12.00 -14.26
CA THR A 270 9.88 10.82 -15.15
C THR A 270 9.52 9.50 -14.50
N GLY A 271 9.19 9.51 -13.20
CA GLY A 271 9.15 8.31 -12.36
C GLY A 271 10.55 7.73 -12.11
N TYR A 272 10.66 6.88 -11.08
CA TYR A 272 11.95 6.26 -10.74
C TYR A 272 12.50 5.37 -11.87
N LEU A 273 11.64 4.62 -12.56
CA LEU A 273 12.05 3.73 -13.65
C LEU A 273 12.60 4.52 -14.85
N GLY A 274 12.01 5.67 -15.15
CA GLY A 274 12.45 6.56 -16.23
C GLY A 274 13.66 7.45 -15.88
N ALA A 275 13.96 7.62 -14.60
CA ALA A 275 15.09 8.43 -14.15
C ALA A 275 16.44 7.80 -14.52
N THR A 276 17.36 8.61 -15.03
CA THR A 276 18.72 8.19 -15.39
C THR A 276 19.77 9.00 -14.62
N VAL A 277 20.95 8.41 -14.38
CA VAL A 277 22.07 9.15 -13.76
C VAL A 277 22.43 10.39 -14.57
N ASP A 278 22.44 10.30 -15.91
CA ASP A 278 22.74 11.47 -16.79
C ASP A 278 21.76 12.62 -16.59
N ALA A 279 20.45 12.33 -16.43
CA ALA A 279 19.45 13.35 -16.12
C ALA A 279 19.72 14.01 -14.76
N VAL A 280 20.10 13.22 -13.75
CA VAL A 280 20.46 13.71 -12.42
C VAL A 280 21.72 14.59 -12.49
N LEU A 281 22.77 14.14 -13.19
CA LEU A 281 24.00 14.92 -13.36
C LEU A 281 23.74 16.28 -14.01
N LYS A 282 22.91 16.28 -15.07
CA LYS A 282 22.50 17.50 -15.77
C LYS A 282 21.72 18.44 -14.85
N ARG A 283 20.77 17.92 -14.09
CA ARG A 283 19.94 18.69 -13.16
C ARG A 283 20.78 19.26 -11.99
N ALA A 284 21.65 18.44 -11.41
CA ALA A 284 22.53 18.82 -10.31
C ALA A 284 23.71 19.70 -10.73
N GLN A 285 23.94 19.88 -12.03
CA GLN A 285 25.10 20.55 -12.60
C GLN A 285 26.43 20.01 -12.02
N MET A 286 26.58 18.70 -11.98
CA MET A 286 27.77 18.02 -11.45
C MET A 286 28.39 17.04 -12.42
N SER A 287 29.68 16.72 -12.21
CA SER A 287 30.37 15.71 -13.01
C SER A 287 29.99 14.29 -12.60
N ALA A 288 30.10 13.32 -13.50
CA ALA A 288 29.94 11.90 -13.18
C ALA A 288 30.93 11.47 -12.09
N THR A 289 32.18 11.96 -12.11
CA THR A 289 33.16 11.68 -11.08
C THR A 289 32.68 12.09 -9.69
N THR A 290 32.09 13.30 -9.57
CA THR A 290 31.54 13.79 -8.32
C THR A 290 30.36 12.95 -7.83
N PHE A 291 29.48 12.52 -8.72
CA PHE A 291 28.36 11.65 -8.38
C PHE A 291 28.84 10.28 -7.88
N TYR A 292 29.71 9.62 -8.65
CA TYR A 292 30.23 8.29 -8.30
C TYR A 292 31.21 8.29 -7.13
N ALA A 293 31.70 9.46 -6.70
CA ALA A 293 32.41 9.58 -5.43
C ALA A 293 31.48 9.49 -4.20
N ASN A 294 30.18 9.73 -4.37
CA ASN A 294 29.18 9.69 -3.30
C ASN A 294 28.24 8.48 -3.39
N PHE A 295 27.92 8.02 -4.59
CA PHE A 295 26.93 6.97 -4.82
C PHE A 295 27.44 5.93 -5.82
N ALA A 296 27.20 4.65 -5.54
CA ALA A 296 27.58 3.55 -6.44
C ALA A 296 26.73 3.54 -7.73
N GLY A 297 25.55 4.15 -7.71
CA GLY A 297 24.65 4.23 -8.85
C GLY A 297 23.31 4.87 -8.48
N LYS A 298 22.33 4.77 -9.41
CA LYS A 298 20.99 5.33 -9.23
C LYS A 298 20.28 4.71 -8.02
N ASP A 299 20.37 3.41 -7.85
CA ASP A 299 19.69 2.69 -6.78
C ASP A 299 20.24 3.10 -5.40
N ASP A 300 21.56 3.23 -5.26
CA ASP A 300 22.22 3.69 -4.02
C ASP A 300 21.86 5.16 -3.72
N ALA A 301 21.85 6.02 -4.73
CA ALA A 301 21.40 7.40 -4.58
C ALA A 301 19.91 7.49 -4.17
N MET A 302 19.06 6.58 -4.69
CA MET A 302 17.64 6.53 -4.33
C MET A 302 17.45 6.12 -2.86
N LEU A 303 18.20 5.12 -2.39
CA LEU A 303 18.16 4.70 -0.99
C LEU A 303 18.56 5.86 -0.06
N ALA A 304 19.66 6.54 -0.40
CA ALA A 304 20.10 7.72 0.34
C ALA A 304 19.08 8.88 0.28
N ALA A 305 18.38 9.05 -0.85
CA ALA A 305 17.33 10.07 -0.97
C ALA A 305 16.10 9.74 -0.10
N VAL A 306 15.71 8.46 0.00
CA VAL A 306 14.66 8.02 0.93
C VAL A 306 15.05 8.29 2.38
N ASP A 307 16.26 7.92 2.80
CA ASP A 307 16.77 8.16 4.15
C ASP A 307 16.80 9.66 4.48
N SER A 308 17.28 10.48 3.54
CA SER A 308 17.32 11.94 3.69
C SER A 308 15.92 12.54 3.79
N ALA A 309 14.98 12.10 2.94
CA ALA A 309 13.60 12.57 2.95
C ALA A 309 12.90 12.25 4.28
N CYS A 310 13.02 11.02 4.76
CA CYS A 310 12.45 10.60 6.04
C CYS A 310 13.07 11.39 7.22
N SER A 311 14.38 11.58 7.22
CA SER A 311 15.09 12.38 8.24
C SER A 311 14.60 13.82 8.27
N GLN A 312 14.42 14.46 7.10
CA GLN A 312 13.90 15.81 6.98
C GLN A 312 12.44 15.92 7.48
N ILE A 313 11.58 14.94 7.15
CA ILE A 313 10.21 14.87 7.63
C ILE A 313 10.18 14.79 9.16
N MET A 314 11.00 13.92 9.75
CA MET A 314 11.07 13.75 11.20
C MET A 314 11.65 15.01 11.88
N ALA A 315 12.70 15.61 11.33
CA ALA A 315 13.29 16.84 11.86
C ALA A 315 12.29 18.02 11.87
N ALA A 316 11.45 18.12 10.84
CA ALA A 316 10.39 19.13 10.79
C ALA A 316 9.26 18.84 11.81
N THR A 317 8.86 17.59 11.95
CA THR A 317 7.65 17.17 12.68
C THR A 317 7.86 17.09 14.19
N MET A 318 8.99 16.51 14.64
CA MET A 318 9.25 16.25 16.05
C MET A 318 9.22 17.48 16.97
N PRO A 319 9.71 18.67 16.57
CA PRO A 319 9.61 19.85 17.42
C PRO A 319 8.19 20.28 17.72
N ALA A 320 7.23 20.10 16.77
CA ALA A 320 5.83 20.42 16.97
C ALA A 320 5.19 19.47 18.00
N PHE A 321 5.50 18.19 17.88
CA PHE A 321 5.03 17.19 18.85
C PHE A 321 5.55 17.50 20.28
N ARG A 322 6.83 17.73 20.44
CA ARG A 322 7.47 17.95 21.76
C ARG A 322 7.03 19.22 22.46
N ARG A 323 6.57 20.26 21.73
CA ARG A 323 6.11 21.53 22.30
C ARG A 323 4.64 21.51 22.75
N ALA A 324 3.92 20.46 22.38
CA ALA A 324 2.51 20.35 22.74
C ALA A 324 2.34 20.08 24.25
N PRO A 325 1.19 20.48 24.82
CA PRO A 325 0.92 20.31 26.26
C PRO A 325 0.73 18.83 26.65
N ASP A 326 0.29 18.02 25.75
CA ASP A 326 -0.01 16.60 25.94
C ASP A 326 0.12 15.82 24.63
N TRP A 327 -0.04 14.49 24.71
CA TRP A 327 0.10 13.59 23.58
C TRP A 327 -0.92 13.87 22.45
N PRO A 328 -2.28 14.04 22.73
CA PRO A 328 -3.23 14.28 21.67
C PRO A 328 -2.95 15.57 20.87
N HIS A 329 -2.62 16.67 21.56
CA HIS A 329 -2.23 17.90 20.89
C HIS A 329 -0.88 17.75 20.15
N GLY A 330 0.02 16.91 20.65
CA GLY A 330 1.27 16.54 19.97
C GLY A 330 1.03 15.88 18.62
N ILE A 331 0.14 14.90 18.57
CA ILE A 331 -0.29 14.22 17.33
C ILE A 331 -0.88 15.23 16.35
N ARG A 332 -1.79 16.11 16.82
CA ARG A 332 -2.40 17.15 15.97
C ARG A 332 -1.36 18.12 15.38
N GLY A 333 -0.42 18.56 16.22
CA GLY A 333 0.69 19.44 15.80
C GLY A 333 1.62 18.76 14.81
N ALA A 334 1.97 17.50 15.05
CA ALA A 334 2.81 16.70 14.19
C ALA A 334 2.22 16.54 12.78
N PHE A 335 0.97 16.12 12.63
CA PHE A 335 0.30 16.02 11.33
C PHE A 335 0.20 17.37 10.62
N GLY A 336 -0.14 18.44 11.35
CA GLY A 336 -0.20 19.78 10.80
C GLY A 336 1.12 20.22 10.17
N VAL A 337 2.24 20.01 10.87
CA VAL A 337 3.58 20.36 10.36
C VAL A 337 4.02 19.40 9.26
N MET A 338 3.83 18.09 9.43
CA MET A 338 4.24 17.08 8.46
C MET A 338 3.60 17.32 7.09
N PHE A 339 2.28 17.49 7.03
CA PHE A 339 1.61 17.69 5.75
C PHE A 339 1.91 19.05 5.12
N ASN A 340 2.11 20.10 5.92
CA ASN A 340 2.59 21.37 5.39
C ASN A 340 4.01 21.27 4.83
N PHE A 341 4.91 20.56 5.53
CA PHE A 341 6.27 20.32 5.06
C PHE A 341 6.28 19.55 3.73
N LEU A 342 5.52 18.46 3.63
CA LEU A 342 5.38 17.67 2.40
C LEU A 342 4.77 18.52 1.27
N ALA A 343 3.78 19.35 1.57
CA ALA A 343 3.17 20.26 0.60
C ALA A 343 4.16 21.31 0.06
N SER A 344 5.13 21.74 0.89
CA SER A 344 6.17 22.67 0.48
C SER A 344 7.26 22.05 -0.40
N ARG A 345 7.36 20.72 -0.39
CA ARG A 345 8.42 19.94 -1.07
C ARG A 345 7.84 18.79 -1.89
N PRO A 346 7.11 19.11 -2.98
CA PRO A 346 6.35 18.11 -3.74
C PRO A 346 7.23 17.02 -4.35
N ALA A 347 8.43 17.33 -4.80
CA ALA A 347 9.36 16.32 -5.33
C ALA A 347 9.81 15.33 -4.26
N LEU A 348 10.13 15.84 -3.04
CA LEU A 348 10.48 15.00 -1.89
C LEU A 348 9.29 14.15 -1.45
N ALA A 349 8.09 14.73 -1.38
CA ALA A 349 6.87 14.01 -1.03
C ALA A 349 6.58 12.87 -2.02
N ASN A 350 6.69 13.13 -3.32
CA ASN A 350 6.52 12.11 -4.36
C ASN A 350 7.57 11.00 -4.23
N LEU A 351 8.84 11.35 -4.04
CA LEU A 351 9.92 10.38 -3.88
C LEU A 351 9.69 9.47 -2.67
N ALA A 352 9.43 10.06 -1.49
CA ALA A 352 9.31 9.32 -0.23
C ALA A 352 8.02 8.50 -0.12
N MET A 353 6.94 8.92 -0.77
CA MET A 353 5.62 8.31 -0.60
C MET A 353 5.12 7.54 -1.83
N VAL A 354 5.56 7.88 -3.02
CA VAL A 354 5.08 7.24 -4.26
C VAL A 354 6.17 6.42 -4.91
N GLU A 355 7.29 7.05 -5.26
CA GLU A 355 8.32 6.43 -6.08
C GLU A 355 9.23 5.45 -5.32
N VAL A 356 9.21 5.49 -3.99
CA VAL A 356 9.92 4.54 -3.12
C VAL A 356 9.55 3.08 -3.42
N TYR A 357 8.31 2.83 -3.82
CA TYR A 357 7.87 1.48 -4.19
C TYR A 357 8.53 0.99 -5.49
N ALA A 358 8.57 1.85 -6.51
CA ALA A 358 9.24 1.53 -7.76
C ALA A 358 10.75 1.32 -7.59
N ALA A 359 11.35 1.86 -6.51
CA ALA A 359 12.75 1.63 -6.16
C ALA A 359 13.05 0.22 -5.62
N GLY A 360 12.01 -0.55 -5.23
CA GLY A 360 12.14 -1.97 -4.85
C GLY A 360 12.09 -2.22 -3.35
N LEU A 361 12.22 -3.50 -2.99
CA LEU A 361 12.01 -3.97 -1.62
C LEU A 361 12.97 -3.33 -0.60
N GLU A 362 14.22 -3.09 -0.97
CA GLU A 362 15.21 -2.46 -0.08
C GLU A 362 14.81 -1.01 0.26
N ALA A 363 14.37 -0.23 -0.73
CA ALA A 363 13.90 1.13 -0.50
C ALA A 363 12.64 1.15 0.39
N MET A 364 11.73 0.20 0.17
CA MET A 364 10.55 0.02 1.01
C MET A 364 10.93 -0.33 2.45
N GLN A 365 11.90 -1.22 2.64
CA GLN A 365 12.38 -1.61 3.96
C GLN A 365 12.99 -0.41 4.70
N ARG A 366 13.89 0.35 4.06
CA ARG A 366 14.48 1.56 4.63
C ARG A 366 13.43 2.61 5.01
N ARG A 367 12.41 2.79 4.17
CA ARG A 367 11.30 3.69 4.49
C ARG A 367 10.55 3.24 5.75
N LEU A 368 10.28 1.93 5.91
CA LEU A 368 9.58 1.40 7.08
C LEU A 368 10.39 1.61 8.35
N GLU A 369 11.69 1.33 8.30
CA GLU A 369 12.61 1.58 9.41
C GLU A 369 12.62 3.07 9.78
N ALA A 370 12.63 3.95 8.78
CA ALA A 370 12.61 5.39 8.99
C ALA A 370 11.25 5.92 9.53
N LEU A 371 10.15 5.19 9.33
CA LEU A 371 8.83 5.52 9.89
C LEU A 371 8.59 4.93 11.28
N GLN A 372 9.46 4.05 11.76
CA GLN A 372 9.33 3.45 13.11
C GLN A 372 9.16 4.51 14.22
N PRO A 373 9.89 5.64 14.25
CA PRO A 373 9.67 6.67 15.27
C PRO A 373 8.25 7.27 15.24
N LEU A 374 7.60 7.35 14.07
CA LEU A 374 6.20 7.79 13.97
C LEU A 374 5.24 6.77 14.58
N GLN A 375 5.50 5.49 14.34
CA GLN A 375 4.74 4.41 14.98
C GLN A 375 4.90 4.44 16.50
N GLU A 376 6.10 4.69 17.00
CA GLU A 376 6.38 4.84 18.45
C GLU A 376 5.63 6.04 19.05
N LEU A 377 5.54 7.16 18.32
CA LEU A 377 4.74 8.30 18.75
C LEU A 377 3.26 7.96 18.89
N ILE A 378 2.71 7.18 17.96
CA ILE A 378 1.32 6.72 18.02
C ILE A 378 1.15 5.71 19.16
N ALA A 379 2.10 4.80 19.32
CA ALA A 379 2.09 3.77 20.37
C ALA A 379 2.12 4.36 21.80
N ALA A 380 2.60 5.58 21.99
CA ALA A 380 2.50 6.27 23.28
C ALA A 380 1.03 6.46 23.74
N GLY A 381 0.06 6.43 22.83
CA GLY A 381 -1.38 6.42 23.15
C GLY A 381 -1.83 5.23 24.00
N TYR A 382 -1.10 4.11 23.96
CA TYR A 382 -1.41 2.95 24.83
C TYR A 382 -1.27 3.24 26.32
N GLU A 383 -0.58 4.29 26.72
CA GLU A 383 -0.53 4.74 28.12
C GLU A 383 -1.90 5.29 28.57
N LEU A 384 -2.66 5.90 27.65
CA LEU A 384 -4.00 6.44 27.89
C LEU A 384 -5.07 5.34 27.80
N ALA A 385 -4.89 4.38 26.89
CA ALA A 385 -5.85 3.31 26.62
C ALA A 385 -5.12 1.95 26.51
N PRO A 386 -4.71 1.33 27.64
CA PRO A 386 -3.95 0.08 27.62
C PRO A 386 -4.69 -1.11 27.00
N GLN A 387 -6.02 -1.05 26.92
CA GLN A 387 -6.89 -2.08 26.34
C GLN A 387 -6.94 -2.02 24.80
N THR A 388 -6.44 -0.94 24.18
CA THR A 388 -6.43 -0.81 22.72
C THR A 388 -5.57 -1.91 22.08
N PRO A 389 -6.04 -2.59 21.00
CA PRO A 389 -5.32 -3.66 20.33
C PRO A 389 -3.91 -3.22 19.89
N ARG A 390 -2.92 -4.12 20.05
CA ARG A 390 -1.50 -3.78 19.78
C ARG A 390 -1.20 -3.49 18.32
N ILE A 391 -2.01 -3.99 17.40
CA ILE A 391 -1.90 -3.70 15.96
C ILE A 391 -2.35 -2.27 15.60
N THR A 392 -3.01 -1.55 16.52
CA THR A 392 -3.63 -0.24 16.24
C THR A 392 -2.62 0.78 15.74
N ALA A 393 -1.45 0.89 16.37
CA ALA A 393 -0.43 1.87 15.95
C ALA A 393 0.10 1.58 14.53
N GLU A 394 0.36 0.31 14.20
CA GLU A 394 0.77 -0.10 12.86
C GLU A 394 -0.35 0.14 11.84
N GLY A 395 -1.59 -0.23 12.18
CA GLY A 395 -2.76 0.01 11.34
C GLY A 395 -2.98 1.50 11.05
N ILE A 396 -2.85 2.38 12.06
CA ILE A 396 -2.98 3.84 11.88
C ILE A 396 -1.89 4.36 10.93
N VAL A 397 -0.64 3.94 11.08
CA VAL A 397 0.45 4.33 10.16
C VAL A 397 0.09 3.93 8.73
N GLY A 398 -0.39 2.70 8.51
CA GLY A 398 -0.84 2.21 7.20
C GLY A 398 -2.01 3.02 6.64
N GLY A 399 -3.01 3.31 7.46
CA GLY A 399 -4.18 4.10 7.07
C GLY A 399 -3.83 5.54 6.69
N VAL A 400 -3.08 6.23 7.54
CA VAL A 400 -2.60 7.60 7.28
C VAL A 400 -1.74 7.66 6.01
N TYR A 401 -0.86 6.67 5.86
CA TYR A 401 -0.04 6.57 4.66
C TYR A 401 -0.90 6.41 3.39
N THR A 402 -1.90 5.53 3.43
CA THR A 402 -2.81 5.30 2.29
C THR A 402 -3.52 6.59 1.88
N LEU A 403 -4.02 7.36 2.85
CA LEU A 403 -4.65 8.66 2.58
C LEU A 403 -3.69 9.65 1.90
N ALA A 404 -2.47 9.77 2.42
CA ALA A 404 -1.47 10.68 1.86
C ALA A 404 -0.98 10.22 0.47
N TYR A 405 -0.73 8.92 0.29
CA TYR A 405 -0.36 8.32 -0.99
C TYR A 405 -1.41 8.60 -2.07
N ARG A 406 -2.68 8.31 -1.79
CA ARG A 406 -3.78 8.58 -2.74
C ARG A 406 -3.89 10.05 -3.08
N ARG A 407 -3.82 10.94 -2.08
CA ARG A 407 -3.88 12.38 -2.30
C ARG A 407 -2.75 12.89 -3.21
N LEU A 408 -1.56 12.30 -3.12
CA LEU A 408 -0.45 12.62 -4.02
C LEU A 408 -0.68 12.11 -5.46
N ARG A 409 -1.35 10.97 -5.60
CA ARG A 409 -1.64 10.34 -6.90
C ARG A 409 -2.86 10.94 -7.61
N GLU A 410 -3.85 11.43 -6.88
CA GLU A 410 -5.02 12.12 -7.42
C GLU A 410 -4.61 13.46 -8.05
N GLY A 411 -4.34 13.47 -9.35
CA GLY A 411 -3.77 14.59 -10.08
C GLY A 411 -4.48 15.93 -9.91
N GLY A 412 -3.71 17.02 -10.14
CA GLY A 412 -4.18 18.41 -10.17
C GLY A 412 -3.88 19.25 -8.93
N ALA A 413 -4.09 18.75 -7.73
CA ALA A 413 -3.74 19.45 -6.48
C ALA A 413 -2.44 18.92 -5.86
N GLY A 414 -2.06 17.67 -6.15
CA GLY A 414 -0.81 17.06 -5.72
C GLY A 414 -0.50 17.25 -4.24
N ALA A 415 0.77 17.46 -3.93
CA ALA A 415 1.23 17.70 -2.58
C ALA A 415 0.55 18.90 -1.89
N GLY A 416 0.09 19.92 -2.64
CA GLY A 416 -0.58 21.10 -2.10
C GLY A 416 -1.91 20.79 -1.40
N ALA A 417 -2.52 19.63 -1.63
CA ALA A 417 -3.74 19.19 -0.98
C ALA A 417 -3.50 18.40 0.33
N LEU A 418 -2.27 18.00 0.62
CA LEU A 418 -1.93 17.22 1.82
C LEU A 418 -2.32 17.90 3.14
N PRO A 419 -2.19 19.22 3.34
CA PRO A 419 -2.57 19.86 4.59
C PRO A 419 -4.04 19.64 4.99
N ALA A 420 -4.93 19.42 4.01
CA ALA A 420 -6.34 19.13 4.26
C ALA A 420 -6.57 17.79 4.98
N LEU A 421 -5.59 16.88 4.94
CA LEU A 421 -5.64 15.59 5.63
C LEU A 421 -5.36 15.69 7.14
N ALA A 422 -4.76 16.79 7.63
CA ALA A 422 -4.35 16.88 9.02
C ALA A 422 -5.50 16.66 10.03
N PRO A 423 -6.71 17.21 9.87
CA PRO A 423 -7.80 16.95 10.80
C PRO A 423 -8.26 15.50 10.79
N ILE A 424 -8.48 14.91 9.61
CA ILE A 424 -8.96 13.52 9.50
C ILE A 424 -7.91 12.52 10.00
N CYS A 425 -6.63 12.70 9.67
CA CYS A 425 -5.56 11.85 10.19
C CYS A 425 -5.40 11.98 11.70
N THR A 426 -5.59 13.18 12.26
CA THR A 426 -5.62 13.38 13.72
C THR A 426 -6.78 12.61 14.34
N TYR A 427 -7.99 12.75 13.78
CA TYR A 427 -9.17 12.07 14.26
C TYR A 427 -9.01 10.54 14.24
N ILE A 428 -8.55 9.99 13.10
CA ILE A 428 -8.28 8.55 12.95
C ILE A 428 -7.26 8.07 13.98
N THR A 429 -6.19 8.83 14.21
CA THR A 429 -5.13 8.44 15.13
C THR A 429 -5.59 8.47 16.59
N LEU A 430 -6.39 9.45 16.96
CA LEU A 430 -6.78 9.66 18.36
C LEU A 430 -8.00 8.83 18.79
N SER A 431 -8.96 8.58 17.87
CA SER A 431 -10.24 7.93 18.20
C SER A 431 -10.10 6.63 18.98
N PRO A 432 -9.17 5.69 18.66
CA PRO A 432 -9.01 4.45 19.41
C PRO A 432 -8.49 4.62 20.85
N PHE A 433 -7.88 5.78 21.15
CA PHE A 433 -7.22 6.02 22.43
C PHE A 433 -7.99 6.95 23.35
N VAL A 434 -8.65 7.99 22.83
CA VAL A 434 -9.35 9.00 23.61
C VAL A 434 -10.86 9.08 23.32
N GLY A 435 -11.34 8.28 22.37
CA GLY A 435 -12.73 8.27 21.94
C GLY A 435 -13.07 9.37 20.91
N PRO A 436 -14.26 9.27 20.27
CA PRO A 436 -14.60 10.11 19.12
C PRO A 436 -14.81 11.59 19.48
N ASP A 437 -15.35 11.90 20.66
CA ASP A 437 -15.65 13.27 21.06
C ASP A 437 -14.37 14.08 21.28
N GLU A 438 -13.45 13.57 22.08
CA GLU A 438 -12.18 14.23 22.36
C GLU A 438 -11.29 14.27 21.10
N ALA A 439 -11.24 13.18 20.35
CA ALA A 439 -10.51 13.13 19.07
C ALA A 439 -11.01 14.22 18.09
N CYS A 440 -12.32 14.45 18.00
CA CYS A 440 -12.92 15.49 17.17
C CYS A 440 -12.58 16.91 17.67
N GLN A 441 -12.62 17.14 18.98
CA GLN A 441 -12.23 18.43 19.57
C GLN A 441 -10.78 18.76 19.27
N ILE A 442 -9.87 17.82 19.47
CA ILE A 442 -8.43 17.99 19.19
C ILE A 442 -8.17 18.15 17.68
N ALA A 443 -8.83 17.36 16.83
CA ALA A 443 -8.68 17.48 15.38
C ALA A 443 -9.08 18.88 14.86
N ASN A 444 -10.09 19.50 15.49
CA ASN A 444 -10.58 20.84 15.17
C ASN A 444 -9.84 21.97 15.92
N TRP A 445 -8.89 21.64 16.79
CA TRP A 445 -8.17 22.64 17.57
C TRP A 445 -7.34 23.59 16.68
N ASP A 446 -7.50 24.90 16.87
CA ASP A 446 -6.93 25.96 16.04
C ASP A 446 -5.58 26.52 16.56
N GLY A 447 -5.03 25.90 17.61
CA GLY A 447 -3.79 26.38 18.24
C GLY A 447 -3.96 27.60 19.15
N ARG A 448 -5.18 28.14 19.27
CA ARG A 448 -5.52 29.26 20.14
C ARG A 448 -6.22 28.70 21.37
N GLY A 449 -5.48 28.01 22.23
CA GLY A 449 -6.00 27.61 23.53
C GLY A 449 -6.48 28.86 24.29
N ARG A 450 -7.72 28.82 24.82
CA ARG A 450 -8.11 29.77 25.85
C ARG A 450 -7.12 29.59 27.02
N ALA A 451 -6.30 30.62 27.26
CA ALA A 451 -5.50 30.74 28.47
C ALA A 451 -6.39 30.72 29.71
#